data_ecb2f509cd9fa293787a2abb624ba1bc
#
_entry.id   ecb2f509cd9fa293787a2abb624ba1bc
#
_cell.length_a   1.000
_cell.length_b   1.000
_cell.length_c   1.000
_cell.angle_alpha   90.00
_cell.angle_beta   90.00
_cell.angle_gamma   90.00
#
_symmetry.space_group_name_H-M   'P 1'
#
loop_
_entity.id
_entity.type
_entity.pdbx_description
1 polymer ?
#
loop_
_entity_poly.entity_id
_entity_poly.type
_entity_poly.pdbx_seq_one_letter_code
_entity_poly.pdbx_strand_id
1 'polypeptide(L)'
;HANVQIDRQARIVDLCDWRDELYWFAQVARLSNVLAAPAYTAHAGRRGQASLTDVLRYTLEAEQLFGIPVGIEGHYPTKHDIWLLSTWAEYQQLLESGAHYALDLSHLHIVATASGYVEWNLLRELLASPQCIEVHLSGNDGSADQHHALDVDAVPWWWSLMACVNPDAVIFSEGRQAIVSPMMSMCA
;
A
#
# COMPACT_ATOMS: atom_id res chain seq x y z
N HIS A 1 0.37 -8.02 -1.87
CA HIS A 1 -0.37 -7.26 -2.90
C HIS A 1 -0.68 -8.19 -4.07
N ALA A 2 -1.90 -8.67 -4.16
CA ALA A 2 -2.24 -9.60 -5.21
C ALA A 2 -3.20 -8.95 -6.21
N ASN A 3 -2.66 -8.31 -7.24
CA ASN A 3 -3.37 -8.19 -8.50
C ASN A 3 -3.38 -9.57 -9.18
N VAL A 4 -4.06 -10.54 -8.56
CA VAL A 4 -4.15 -11.88 -9.12
C VAL A 4 -5.17 -11.83 -10.25
N GLN A 5 -4.70 -11.96 -11.47
CA GLN A 5 -5.57 -12.28 -12.60
C GLN A 5 -6.07 -13.73 -12.40
N ILE A 6 -7.22 -13.88 -11.76
CA ILE A 6 -7.87 -15.19 -11.60
C ILE A 6 -8.53 -15.59 -12.91
N ASP A 7 -8.88 -14.64 -13.75
CA ASP A 7 -9.31 -14.86 -15.12
C ASP A 7 -8.58 -13.89 -16.08
N ARG A 8 -8.81 -14.04 -17.39
CA ARG A 8 -8.13 -13.23 -18.41
C ARG A 8 -8.54 -11.75 -18.46
N GLN A 9 -9.44 -11.33 -17.59
CA GLN A 9 -9.82 -9.93 -17.44
C GLN A 9 -9.07 -9.38 -16.23
N ALA A 10 -8.22 -8.38 -16.44
CA ALA A 10 -7.57 -7.64 -15.37
C ALA A 10 -8.65 -6.96 -14.53
N ARG A 11 -8.97 -7.53 -13.37
CA ARG A 11 -9.93 -6.99 -12.43
C ARG A 11 -9.15 -6.55 -11.21
N ILE A 12 -9.29 -5.28 -10.86
CA ILE A 12 -8.81 -4.76 -9.60
C ILE A 12 -9.93 -4.92 -8.60
N VAL A 13 -9.68 -5.61 -7.50
CA VAL A 13 -10.60 -5.81 -6.40
C VAL A 13 -9.95 -5.25 -5.14
N ASP A 14 -10.57 -4.20 -4.61
CA ASP A 14 -10.13 -3.47 -3.43
C ASP A 14 -10.93 -3.89 -2.18
N LEU A 15 -10.51 -3.50 -0.99
CA LEU A 15 -11.22 -3.84 0.25
C LEU A 15 -12.64 -3.27 0.31
N CYS A 16 -12.93 -2.17 -0.39
CA CYS A 16 -14.30 -1.65 -0.51
C CYS A 16 -15.26 -2.63 -1.21
N ASP A 17 -14.74 -3.56 -2.01
CA ASP A 17 -15.52 -4.58 -2.72
C ASP A 17 -15.80 -5.83 -1.87
N TRP A 18 -15.35 -5.87 -0.60
CA TRP A 18 -15.39 -7.04 0.27
C TRP A 18 -16.74 -7.77 0.25
N ARG A 19 -17.85 -7.04 0.35
CA ARG A 19 -19.20 -7.64 0.41
C ARG A 19 -19.65 -8.24 -0.90
N ASP A 20 -19.28 -7.61 -2.01
CA ASP A 20 -19.72 -7.99 -3.34
C ASP A 20 -18.82 -9.08 -3.96
N GLU A 21 -17.56 -9.18 -3.49
CA GLU A 21 -16.54 -10.03 -4.07
C GLU A 21 -16.01 -11.12 -3.11
N LEU A 22 -16.82 -11.57 -2.16
CA LEU A 22 -16.43 -12.59 -1.18
C LEU A 22 -15.86 -13.86 -1.83
N TYR A 23 -16.40 -14.26 -2.98
CA TYR A 23 -15.89 -15.42 -3.70
C TYR A 23 -14.45 -15.20 -4.18
N TRP A 24 -14.15 -14.02 -4.71
CA TRP A 24 -12.81 -13.66 -5.14
C TRP A 24 -11.84 -13.64 -3.95
N PHE A 25 -12.22 -12.99 -2.85
CA PHE A 25 -11.40 -12.95 -1.63
C PHE A 25 -11.14 -14.37 -1.06
N ALA A 26 -12.13 -15.26 -1.11
CA ALA A 26 -11.94 -16.65 -0.68
C ALA A 26 -10.92 -17.40 -1.57
N GLN A 27 -10.87 -17.13 -2.88
CA GLN A 27 -9.84 -17.70 -3.77
C GLN A 27 -8.47 -17.14 -3.45
N VAL A 28 -8.34 -15.83 -3.21
CA VAL A 28 -7.07 -15.18 -2.83
C VAL A 28 -6.59 -15.69 -1.48
N ALA A 29 -7.47 -15.82 -0.49
CA ALA A 29 -7.13 -16.38 0.83
C ALA A 29 -6.56 -17.81 0.70
N ARG A 30 -7.22 -18.65 -0.11
CA ARG A 30 -6.72 -20.00 -0.39
C ARG A 30 -5.34 -19.98 -1.06
N LEU A 31 -5.14 -19.10 -2.05
CA LEU A 31 -3.87 -18.95 -2.72
C LEU A 31 -2.78 -18.47 -1.76
N SER A 32 -3.05 -17.47 -0.93
CA SER A 32 -2.14 -16.96 0.09
C SER A 32 -1.69 -18.07 1.04
N ASN A 33 -2.61 -18.92 1.48
CA ASN A 33 -2.29 -20.07 2.33
C ASN A 33 -1.43 -21.12 1.61
N VAL A 34 -1.72 -21.43 0.34
CA VAL A 34 -0.90 -22.37 -0.47
C VAL A 34 0.52 -21.85 -0.66
N LEU A 35 0.67 -20.53 -0.84
CA LEU A 35 1.96 -19.87 -0.99
C LEU A 35 2.67 -19.61 0.34
N ALA A 36 2.05 -19.94 1.48
CA ALA A 36 2.53 -19.59 2.81
C ALA A 36 2.86 -18.08 2.94
N ALA A 37 2.01 -17.23 2.34
CA ALA A 37 2.18 -15.79 2.42
C ALA A 37 2.08 -15.32 3.88
N PRO A 38 2.98 -14.44 4.36
CA PRO A 38 2.96 -13.98 5.75
C PRO A 38 1.82 -12.98 6.02
N ALA A 39 1.36 -12.30 5.00
CA ALA A 39 0.27 -11.32 5.06
C ALA A 39 -0.39 -11.15 3.68
N TYR A 40 -1.50 -10.41 3.64
CA TYR A 40 -2.14 -9.96 2.43
C TYR A 40 -2.44 -8.46 2.56
N THR A 41 -2.20 -7.68 1.51
CA THR A 41 -2.57 -6.27 1.48
C THR A 41 -3.36 -5.93 0.23
N ALA A 42 -4.26 -4.96 0.34
CA ALA A 42 -5.03 -4.42 -0.77
C ALA A 42 -5.41 -2.97 -0.51
N HIS A 43 -5.66 -2.23 -1.57
CA HIS A 43 -6.11 -0.85 -1.46
C HIS A 43 -7.44 -0.74 -0.73
N ALA A 44 -7.64 0.41 -0.06
CA ALA A 44 -8.92 0.75 0.57
C ALA A 44 -10.08 0.80 -0.43
N GLY A 45 -9.81 1.31 -1.64
CA GLY A 45 -10.76 1.40 -2.74
C GLY A 45 -11.51 2.72 -2.83
N ARG A 46 -12.71 2.70 -3.39
CA ARG A 46 -13.43 3.93 -3.81
C ARG A 46 -14.44 4.42 -2.80
N ARG A 47 -14.55 5.75 -2.62
CA ARG A 47 -15.54 6.45 -1.76
C ARG A 47 -16.92 6.13 -2.27
N GLY A 48 -17.49 5.81 -3.06
CA GLY A 48 -18.88 5.54 -3.46
C GLY A 48 -19.32 4.11 -3.18
N GLN A 49 -18.36 3.21 -2.89
CA GLN A 49 -18.64 1.79 -2.70
C GLN A 49 -18.74 1.42 -1.21
N ALA A 50 -17.91 2.03 -0.37
CA ALA A 50 -17.95 1.83 1.08
C ALA A 50 -17.49 3.10 1.80
N SER A 51 -17.77 3.20 3.10
CA SER A 51 -17.14 4.20 3.97
C SER A 51 -15.78 3.71 4.47
N LEU A 52 -14.91 4.62 4.93
CA LEU A 52 -13.64 4.20 5.56
C LEU A 52 -13.90 3.29 6.77
N THR A 53 -14.90 3.60 7.61
CA THR A 53 -15.30 2.76 8.73
C THR A 53 -15.70 1.34 8.29
N ASP A 54 -16.40 1.22 7.17
CA ASP A 54 -16.75 -0.10 6.62
C ASP A 54 -15.51 -0.86 6.18
N VAL A 55 -14.58 -0.20 5.47
CA VAL A 55 -13.34 -0.83 5.00
C VAL A 55 -12.48 -1.28 6.17
N LEU A 56 -12.35 -0.48 7.22
CA LEU A 56 -11.67 -0.88 8.44
C LEU A 56 -12.28 -2.15 9.07
N ARG A 57 -13.60 -2.24 9.11
CA ARG A 57 -14.31 -3.43 9.58
C ARG A 57 -14.11 -4.63 8.65
N TYR A 58 -14.17 -4.41 7.32
CA TYR A 58 -13.95 -5.46 6.33
C TYR A 58 -12.56 -6.07 6.41
N THR A 59 -11.55 -5.26 6.75
CA THR A 59 -10.19 -5.75 6.97
C THR A 59 -10.13 -6.78 8.09
N LEU A 60 -10.80 -6.51 9.23
CA LEU A 60 -10.87 -7.46 10.34
C LEU A 60 -11.64 -8.75 9.97
N GLU A 61 -12.69 -8.63 9.18
CA GLU A 61 -13.42 -9.79 8.66
C GLU A 61 -12.56 -10.60 7.66
N ALA A 62 -11.78 -9.88 6.83
CA ALA A 62 -10.87 -10.51 5.88
C ALA A 62 -9.75 -11.28 6.59
N GLU A 63 -9.18 -10.76 7.68
CA GLU A 63 -8.20 -11.49 8.50
C GLU A 63 -8.75 -12.84 8.99
N GLN A 64 -10.01 -12.88 9.39
CA GLN A 64 -10.65 -14.14 9.80
C GLN A 64 -10.78 -15.13 8.64
N LEU A 65 -11.07 -14.65 7.43
CA LEU A 65 -11.16 -15.49 6.24
C LEU A 65 -9.77 -15.99 5.80
N PHE A 66 -8.78 -15.10 5.82
CA PHE A 66 -7.44 -15.42 5.34
C PHE A 66 -6.63 -16.24 6.34
N GLY A 67 -6.88 -16.08 7.65
CA GLY A 67 -6.09 -16.70 8.72
C GLY A 67 -4.66 -16.13 8.85
N ILE A 68 -4.40 -15.00 8.23
CA ILE A 68 -3.15 -14.22 8.25
C ILE A 68 -3.49 -12.74 8.35
N PRO A 69 -2.56 -11.85 8.75
CA PRO A 69 -2.80 -10.42 8.75
C PRO A 69 -3.26 -9.91 7.38
N VAL A 70 -4.28 -9.04 7.38
CA VAL A 70 -4.75 -8.34 6.19
C VAL A 70 -4.57 -6.84 6.39
N GLY A 71 -3.78 -6.21 5.53
CA GLY A 71 -3.47 -4.78 5.61
C GLY A 71 -4.22 -3.94 4.58
N ILE A 72 -4.61 -2.74 4.99
CA ILE A 72 -5.17 -1.72 4.10
C ILE A 72 -4.02 -0.91 3.52
N GLU A 73 -3.96 -0.80 2.21
CA GLU A 73 -3.09 0.17 1.55
C GLU A 73 -3.87 1.45 1.24
N GLY A 74 -3.29 2.59 1.64
CA GLY A 74 -3.86 3.89 1.35
C GLY A 74 -3.60 4.33 -0.07
N HIS A 75 -4.46 5.23 -0.53
CA HIS A 75 -4.31 5.93 -1.80
C HIS A 75 -3.82 7.37 -1.59
N TYR A 76 -3.97 8.16 -2.63
CA TYR A 76 -3.63 9.58 -2.69
C TYR A 76 -4.80 10.38 -3.29
N PRO A 77 -4.88 11.71 -3.06
CA PRO A 77 -5.94 12.53 -3.59
C PRO A 77 -5.85 12.64 -5.11
N THR A 78 -7.01 12.62 -5.75
CA THR A 78 -7.17 12.83 -7.19
C THR A 78 -8.09 14.01 -7.45
N LYS A 79 -8.13 14.51 -8.69
CA LYS A 79 -8.97 15.64 -9.09
C LYS A 79 -10.45 15.46 -8.70
N HIS A 80 -10.93 14.23 -8.61
CA HIS A 80 -12.35 13.92 -8.32
C HIS A 80 -12.54 13.30 -6.93
N ASP A 81 -11.51 13.25 -6.10
CA ASP A 81 -11.55 12.69 -4.73
C ASP A 81 -12.25 11.32 -4.66
N ILE A 82 -11.87 10.43 -5.56
CA ILE A 82 -12.54 9.14 -5.73
C ILE A 82 -12.06 8.05 -4.75
N TRP A 83 -10.88 8.23 -4.13
CA TRP A 83 -10.26 7.20 -3.32
C TRP A 83 -10.48 7.41 -1.82
N LEU A 84 -10.69 6.31 -1.11
CA LEU A 84 -10.59 6.25 0.34
C LEU A 84 -9.13 6.27 0.78
N LEU A 85 -8.90 6.71 2.02
CA LEU A 85 -7.58 6.74 2.65
C LEU A 85 -6.57 7.52 1.79
N SER A 86 -6.94 8.75 1.44
CA SER A 86 -6.18 9.65 0.56
C SER A 86 -5.86 11.01 1.19
N THR A 87 -6.18 11.20 2.47
CA THR A 87 -5.92 12.43 3.22
C THR A 87 -5.25 12.14 4.56
N TRP A 88 -4.50 13.10 5.12
CA TRP A 88 -3.89 12.96 6.45
C TRP A 88 -4.89 12.61 7.55
N ALA A 89 -6.09 13.19 7.51
CA ALA A 89 -7.14 12.89 8.48
C ALA A 89 -7.60 11.43 8.41
N GLU A 90 -7.64 10.83 7.23
CA GLU A 90 -7.98 9.42 7.06
C GLU A 90 -6.83 8.50 7.48
N TYR A 91 -5.58 8.89 7.24
CA TYR A 91 -4.42 8.16 7.77
C TYR A 91 -4.35 8.22 9.30
N GLN A 92 -4.79 9.33 9.93
CA GLN A 92 -4.95 9.39 11.37
C GLN A 92 -6.02 8.40 11.87
N GLN A 93 -7.17 8.34 11.19
CA GLN A 93 -8.22 7.35 11.53
C GLN A 93 -7.73 5.91 11.36
N LEU A 94 -6.92 5.63 10.34
CA LEU A 94 -6.30 4.32 10.14
C LEU A 94 -5.42 3.95 11.34
N LEU A 95 -4.52 4.83 11.76
CA LEU A 95 -3.66 4.60 12.91
C LEU A 95 -4.48 4.31 14.18
N GLU A 96 -5.52 5.10 14.42
CA GLU A 96 -6.39 4.97 15.60
C GLU A 96 -7.27 3.71 15.59
N SER A 97 -7.52 3.14 14.40
CA SER A 97 -8.36 1.96 14.24
C SER A 97 -7.75 0.67 14.77
N GLY A 98 -6.41 0.60 14.82
CA GLY A 98 -5.67 -0.62 15.13
C GLY A 98 -5.70 -1.71 14.05
N ALA A 99 -6.27 -1.45 12.88
CA ALA A 99 -6.21 -2.35 11.74
C ALA A 99 -4.79 -2.44 11.17
N HIS A 100 -4.40 -3.57 10.60
CA HIS A 100 -3.13 -3.68 9.87
C HIS A 100 -3.17 -2.88 8.57
N TYR A 101 -2.00 -2.40 8.13
CA TYR A 101 -1.89 -1.61 6.92
C TYR A 101 -0.54 -1.72 6.22
N ALA A 102 -0.55 -1.39 4.94
CA ALA A 102 0.63 -1.08 4.16
C ALA A 102 0.73 0.44 3.95
N LEU A 103 1.94 0.98 4.02
CA LEU A 103 2.22 2.37 3.69
C LEU A 103 3.00 2.47 2.40
N ASP A 104 2.40 3.04 1.37
CA ASP A 104 3.15 3.47 0.20
C ASP A 104 3.65 4.90 0.40
N LEU A 105 4.97 5.05 0.55
CA LEU A 105 5.59 6.36 0.77
C LEU A 105 5.54 7.26 -0.47
N SER A 106 5.35 6.69 -1.65
CA SER A 106 5.13 7.44 -2.88
C SER A 106 3.72 8.05 -2.92
N HIS A 107 2.70 7.31 -2.44
CA HIS A 107 1.36 7.84 -2.26
C HIS A 107 1.33 8.97 -1.22
N LEU A 108 2.03 8.79 -0.10
CA LEU A 108 2.14 9.83 0.94
C LEU A 108 2.89 11.08 0.46
N HIS A 109 3.81 10.96 -0.51
CA HIS A 109 4.40 12.11 -1.18
C HIS A 109 3.35 12.90 -1.97
N ILE A 110 2.44 12.22 -2.67
CA ILE A 110 1.35 12.89 -3.38
C ILE A 110 0.37 13.55 -2.39
N VAL A 111 0.05 12.88 -1.27
CA VAL A 111 -0.78 13.46 -0.19
C VAL A 111 -0.13 14.73 0.36
N ALA A 112 1.17 14.71 0.64
CA ALA A 112 1.92 15.87 1.14
C ALA A 112 1.94 17.01 0.11
N THR A 113 2.17 16.70 -1.16
CA THR A 113 2.18 17.70 -2.24
C THR A 113 0.80 18.35 -2.41
N ALA A 114 -0.27 17.55 -2.43
CA ALA A 114 -1.62 18.04 -2.61
C ALA A 114 -2.13 18.87 -1.42
N SER A 115 -1.75 18.50 -0.19
CA SER A 115 -2.13 19.23 1.02
C SER A 115 -1.24 20.46 1.29
N GLY A 116 -0.04 20.51 0.71
CA GLY A 116 0.96 21.57 0.93
C GLY A 116 1.74 21.44 2.23
N TYR A 117 1.61 20.34 2.96
CA TYR A 117 2.35 20.07 4.21
C TYR A 117 2.55 18.58 4.46
N VAL A 118 3.47 18.27 5.38
CA VAL A 118 3.78 16.89 5.81
C VAL A 118 3.41 16.72 7.28
N GLU A 119 2.64 15.70 7.59
CA GLU A 119 2.31 15.29 8.97
C GLU A 119 3.42 14.41 9.57
N TRP A 120 4.56 15.03 9.90
CA TRP A 120 5.77 14.34 10.35
C TRP A 120 5.56 13.42 11.56
N ASN A 121 4.76 13.83 12.53
CA ASN A 121 4.51 13.02 13.73
C ASN A 121 3.65 11.81 13.38
N LEU A 122 2.55 12.04 12.66
CA LEU A 122 1.68 10.95 12.18
C LEU A 122 2.47 9.93 11.35
N LEU A 123 3.33 10.39 10.45
CA LEU A 123 4.16 9.49 9.64
C LEU A 123 5.10 8.62 10.47
N ARG A 124 5.75 9.20 11.49
CA ARG A 124 6.61 8.43 12.38
C ARG A 124 5.81 7.39 13.18
N GLU A 125 4.65 7.78 13.67
CA GLU A 125 3.77 6.87 14.42
C GLU A 125 3.25 5.76 13.52
N LEU A 126 2.79 6.07 12.30
CA LEU A 126 2.37 5.09 11.32
C LEU A 126 3.49 4.09 10.98
N LEU A 127 4.70 4.58 10.69
CA LEU A 127 5.83 3.71 10.34
C LEU A 127 6.31 2.84 11.51
N ALA A 128 6.27 3.38 12.74
CA ALA A 128 6.73 2.66 13.93
C ALA A 128 5.68 1.69 14.50
N SER A 129 4.44 1.80 14.08
CA SER A 129 3.33 0.98 14.59
C SER A 129 3.51 -0.50 14.26
N PRO A 130 3.21 -1.42 15.18
CA PRO A 130 3.17 -2.85 14.89
C PRO A 130 2.08 -3.24 13.88
N GLN A 131 1.09 -2.38 13.65
CA GLN A 131 0.08 -2.56 12.62
C GLN A 131 0.60 -2.24 11.20
N CYS A 132 1.74 -1.54 11.06
CA CYS A 132 2.42 -1.36 9.78
C CYS A 132 3.12 -2.66 9.40
N ILE A 133 2.52 -3.43 8.50
CA ILE A 133 3.05 -4.74 8.07
C ILE A 133 3.83 -4.68 6.78
N GLU A 134 3.59 -3.68 5.96
CA GLU A 134 4.30 -3.45 4.69
C GLU A 134 4.62 -1.98 4.48
N VAL A 135 5.74 -1.70 3.80
CA VAL A 135 6.12 -0.36 3.33
C VAL A 135 6.54 -0.47 1.87
N HIS A 136 5.85 0.28 1.00
CA HIS A 136 6.14 0.33 -0.42
C HIS A 136 6.96 1.57 -0.76
N LEU A 137 7.93 1.40 -1.65
CA LEU A 137 8.87 2.44 -2.05
C LEU A 137 8.89 2.59 -3.56
N SER A 138 8.58 3.76 -4.05
CA SER A 138 8.81 4.16 -5.43
C SER A 138 9.04 5.67 -5.53
N GLY A 139 9.52 6.14 -6.67
CA GLY A 139 9.67 7.56 -6.95
C GLY A 139 8.49 8.12 -7.72
N ASN A 140 8.12 9.37 -7.44
CA ASN A 140 7.22 10.18 -8.24
C ASN A 140 7.52 11.68 -8.04
N ASP A 141 6.88 12.52 -8.85
CA ASP A 141 7.01 13.98 -8.76
C ASP A 141 5.98 14.66 -7.85
N GLY A 142 5.21 13.87 -7.10
CA GLY A 142 4.15 14.34 -6.22
C GLY A 142 2.82 14.62 -6.92
N SER A 143 2.71 14.44 -8.24
CA SER A 143 1.47 14.69 -8.99
C SER A 143 0.65 13.42 -9.25
N ALA A 144 1.31 12.27 -9.38
CA ALA A 144 0.69 10.98 -9.66
C ALA A 144 1.61 9.83 -9.24
N ASP A 145 1.04 8.66 -9.10
CA ASP A 145 1.79 7.42 -8.86
C ASP A 145 2.45 6.94 -10.16
N GLN A 146 3.74 7.20 -10.28
CA GLN A 146 4.52 6.98 -11.50
C GLN A 146 5.42 5.75 -11.44
N HIS A 147 5.62 5.18 -10.25
CA HIS A 147 6.51 4.04 -10.00
C HIS A 147 7.91 4.23 -10.60
N HIS A 148 8.49 5.43 -10.49
CA HIS A 148 9.86 5.66 -10.91
C HIS A 148 10.82 4.88 -10.00
N ALA A 149 11.95 4.44 -10.55
CA ALA A 149 13.06 3.95 -9.74
C ALA A 149 13.52 5.04 -8.79
N LEU A 150 13.94 4.64 -7.58
CA LEU A 150 14.55 5.57 -6.64
C LEU A 150 15.93 5.96 -7.14
N ASP A 151 16.18 7.27 -7.17
CA ASP A 151 17.48 7.82 -7.50
C ASP A 151 18.32 7.93 -6.21
N VAL A 152 19.46 7.27 -6.17
CA VAL A 152 20.37 7.30 -5.02
C VAL A 152 21.03 8.67 -4.83
N ASP A 153 21.12 9.47 -5.89
CA ASP A 153 21.70 10.82 -5.85
C ASP A 153 20.64 11.90 -5.54
N ALA A 154 19.34 11.54 -5.60
CA ALA A 154 18.22 12.44 -5.36
C ALA A 154 17.17 11.77 -4.47
N VAL A 155 17.58 11.40 -3.25
CA VAL A 155 16.69 10.68 -2.31
C VAL A 155 15.46 11.52 -1.95
N PRO A 156 14.26 10.92 -1.91
CA PRO A 156 13.06 11.62 -1.50
C PRO A 156 13.13 12.11 -0.05
N TRP A 157 12.34 13.16 0.27
CA TRP A 157 12.28 13.71 1.62
C TRP A 157 11.90 12.69 2.71
N TRP A 158 11.08 11.72 2.37
CA TRP A 158 10.64 10.68 3.29
C TRP A 158 11.72 9.62 3.59
N TRP A 159 12.82 9.60 2.84
CA TRP A 159 13.90 8.62 3.05
C TRP A 159 14.44 8.63 4.48
N SER A 160 14.49 9.81 5.11
CA SER A 160 14.93 9.95 6.51
C SER A 160 14.02 9.24 7.52
N LEU A 161 12.78 8.93 7.14
CA LEU A 161 11.81 8.22 7.97
C LEU A 161 12.01 6.70 7.95
N MET A 162 12.83 6.17 7.04
CA MET A 162 13.09 4.72 6.96
C MET A 162 13.65 4.14 8.27
N ALA A 163 14.35 4.96 9.06
CA ALA A 163 14.83 4.58 10.40
C ALA A 163 13.70 4.39 11.44
N CYS A 164 12.49 4.85 11.13
CA CYS A 164 11.32 4.71 12.00
C CYS A 164 10.46 3.49 11.66
N VAL A 165 10.77 2.79 10.55
CA VAL A 165 9.96 1.65 10.11
C VAL A 165 9.98 0.54 11.16
N ASN A 166 8.80 0.01 11.47
CA ASN A 166 8.63 -1.20 12.29
C ASN A 166 9.57 -2.30 11.76
N PRO A 167 10.46 -2.86 12.58
CA PRO A 167 11.43 -3.87 12.13
C PRO A 167 10.80 -5.16 11.60
N ASP A 168 9.54 -5.42 11.94
CA ASP A 168 8.79 -6.59 11.47
C ASP A 168 8.04 -6.31 10.15
N ALA A 169 7.99 -5.05 9.68
CA ALA A 169 7.37 -4.70 8.42
C ALA A 169 8.24 -5.14 7.23
N VAL A 170 7.58 -5.65 6.19
CA VAL A 170 8.25 -5.98 4.93
C VAL A 170 8.35 -4.74 4.05
N ILE A 171 9.54 -4.49 3.50
CA ILE A 171 9.77 -3.33 2.62
C ILE A 171 9.86 -3.82 1.17
N PHE A 172 9.02 -3.26 0.30
CA PHE A 172 9.00 -3.55 -1.13
C PHE A 172 9.42 -2.33 -1.95
N SER A 173 10.20 -2.57 -3.00
CA SER A 173 10.42 -1.56 -4.05
C SER A 173 9.47 -1.83 -5.21
N GLU A 174 8.55 -0.92 -5.46
CA GLU A 174 7.64 -0.93 -6.62
C GLU A 174 8.16 -0.11 -7.80
N GLY A 175 9.28 0.60 -7.59
CA GLY A 175 9.93 1.36 -8.65
C GLY A 175 10.40 0.47 -9.79
N ARG A 176 10.19 0.95 -11.02
CA ARG A 176 10.64 0.25 -12.25
C ARG A 176 12.15 0.16 -12.25
N GLN A 177 12.69 -0.99 -11.90
CA GLN A 177 14.12 -1.25 -11.96
C GLN A 177 14.59 -1.22 -13.41
N ALA A 178 15.61 -0.43 -13.71
CA ALA A 178 16.31 -0.56 -14.99
C ALA A 178 16.93 -1.97 -15.06
N ILE A 179 16.60 -2.73 -16.11
CA ILE A 179 17.29 -3.98 -16.37
C ILE A 179 18.73 -3.61 -16.73
N VAL A 180 19.64 -3.72 -15.78
CA VAL A 180 21.06 -3.63 -16.08
C VAL A 180 21.40 -4.91 -16.83
N SER A 181 21.45 -4.84 -18.17
CA SER A 181 22.02 -5.91 -18.97
C SER A 181 23.43 -6.17 -18.45
N PRO A 182 23.77 -7.43 -18.08
CA PRO A 182 25.15 -7.73 -17.71
C PRO A 182 26.02 -7.34 -18.90
N MET A 183 26.91 -6.34 -18.70
CA MET A 183 27.97 -6.09 -19.68
C MET A 183 28.71 -7.43 -19.87
N MET A 184 28.56 -8.03 -21.05
CA MET A 184 29.47 -9.08 -21.46
C MET A 184 30.87 -8.45 -21.44
N SER A 185 31.65 -8.77 -20.42
CA SER A 185 33.09 -8.55 -20.43
C SER A 185 33.63 -9.43 -21.55
N MET A 186 33.78 -8.84 -22.72
CA MET A 186 34.63 -9.43 -23.75
C MET A 186 36.06 -9.26 -23.28
N CYS A 187 36.59 -10.28 -22.60
CA CYS A 187 38.02 -10.47 -22.47
C CYS A 187 38.58 -10.76 -23.84
N ALA A 188 39.34 -9.81 -24.37
CA ALA A 188 40.26 -10.00 -25.49
C ALA A 188 41.60 -10.52 -24.94
#